data_fd938500997e2d0260025074697c3310
#
_entry.id   fd938500997e2d0260025074697c3310
#
_cell.length_a   1.000
_cell.length_b   1.000
_cell.length_c   1.000
_cell.angle_alpha   90.00
_cell.angle_beta   90.00
_cell.angle_gamma   90.00
#
_symmetry.space_group_name_H-M   'P 1'
#
loop_
_entity.id
_entity.type
_entity.pdbx_description
1 polymer ?
#
loop_
_entity_poly.entity_id
_entity_poly.type
_entity_poly.pdbx_seq_one_letter_code
_entity_poly.pdbx_strand_id
1 'polypeptide(L)'
;HSPDARQIAEEDIADIVPVLKIGDDGFVGGLYDPDAYKLDSDAMLQSNARALRDAGGALNSDSPVTGIRSVGSNWIVDTPGESYQADRIVNAAGSWADEIATMAGVAPLGLTPLKRTIIAIRPPEGMDVSDWPFTKTVGDGFYMLPEGSGRLLACPMDETPSEPCDAQPDEETIALAAWQVEQATTMPIRRIDHKWSGLRTFAPDKSPVAGYAPDAHGFFWLAGQGGFGLQTSPGMAMAAEALSLGLEWPEPLRAMDIDPAELSPARLRR
;
A
#
# COMPACT_ATOMS: atom_id res chain seq x y z
N HIS A 1 -16.31 9.12 0.70
CA HIS A 1 -16.51 9.96 -0.51
C HIS A 1 -16.09 11.38 -0.19
N SER A 2 -15.26 11.99 -1.05
CA SER A 2 -15.08 13.43 -1.04
C SER A 2 -16.42 14.08 -1.38
N PRO A 3 -16.89 15.07 -0.60
CA PRO A 3 -18.15 15.75 -0.89
C PRO A 3 -18.11 16.55 -2.19
N ASP A 4 -16.91 16.87 -2.68
CA ASP A 4 -16.68 17.69 -3.87
C ASP A 4 -16.38 16.87 -5.13
N ALA A 5 -16.35 15.53 -5.00
CA ALA A 5 -16.21 14.65 -6.15
C ALA A 5 -17.42 14.78 -7.10
N ARG A 6 -17.15 15.05 -8.37
CA ARG A 6 -18.17 15.31 -9.38
C ARG A 6 -17.92 14.55 -10.68
N GLN A 7 -18.98 14.25 -11.38
CA GLN A 7 -18.88 13.76 -12.76
C GLN A 7 -18.42 14.91 -13.68
N ILE A 8 -17.54 14.57 -14.62
CA ILE A 8 -17.01 15.48 -15.63
C ILE A 8 -17.25 14.89 -17.02
N ALA A 9 -17.45 15.76 -18.01
CA ALA A 9 -17.60 15.39 -19.41
C ALA A 9 -16.22 15.23 -20.10
N GLU A 10 -16.23 14.83 -21.35
CA GLU A 10 -15.00 14.60 -22.14
C GLU A 10 -14.19 15.89 -22.33
N GLU A 11 -14.88 17.04 -22.49
CA GLU A 11 -14.23 18.34 -22.64
C GLU A 11 -13.45 18.74 -21.39
N ASP A 12 -14.02 18.48 -20.21
CA ASP A 12 -13.36 18.74 -18.92
C ASP A 12 -12.11 17.83 -18.76
N ILE A 13 -12.18 16.57 -19.24
CA ILE A 13 -11.03 15.66 -19.21
C ILE A 13 -9.88 16.22 -20.04
N ALA A 14 -10.17 16.71 -21.25
CA ALA A 14 -9.17 17.30 -22.14
C ALA A 14 -8.50 18.55 -21.55
N ASP A 15 -9.25 19.34 -20.77
CA ASP A 15 -8.72 20.52 -20.10
C ASP A 15 -7.81 20.14 -18.90
N ILE A 16 -8.17 19.10 -18.15
CA ILE A 16 -7.44 18.66 -16.95
C ILE A 16 -6.19 17.85 -17.33
N VAL A 17 -6.31 16.91 -18.28
CA VAL A 17 -5.23 16.01 -18.72
C VAL A 17 -5.21 15.93 -20.25
N PRO A 18 -4.61 16.91 -20.93
CA PRO A 18 -4.76 17.13 -22.40
C PRO A 18 -4.23 16.01 -23.28
N VAL A 19 -3.51 15.06 -22.74
CA VAL A 19 -2.97 13.91 -23.49
C VAL A 19 -3.93 12.72 -23.53
N LEU A 20 -4.99 12.70 -22.73
CA LEU A 20 -5.97 11.62 -22.78
C LEU A 20 -6.75 11.68 -24.10
N LYS A 21 -6.94 10.54 -24.73
CA LYS A 21 -7.83 10.42 -25.87
C LYS A 21 -9.27 10.50 -25.37
N ILE A 22 -10.09 11.31 -26.03
CA ILE A 22 -11.50 11.49 -25.71
C ILE A 22 -12.39 11.05 -26.88
N GLY A 23 -13.70 10.92 -26.64
CA GLY A 23 -14.68 10.51 -27.64
C GLY A 23 -14.73 9.00 -27.87
N ASP A 24 -15.20 8.60 -29.04
CA ASP A 24 -15.52 7.20 -29.39
C ASP A 24 -14.34 6.21 -29.21
N ASP A 25 -13.11 6.69 -29.44
CA ASP A 25 -11.88 5.89 -29.29
C ASP A 25 -11.15 6.16 -27.94
N GLY A 26 -11.80 6.83 -26.99
CA GLY A 26 -11.19 7.27 -25.75
C GLY A 26 -12.14 7.32 -24.56
N PHE A 27 -11.96 8.34 -23.73
CA PHE A 27 -12.78 8.57 -22.55
C PHE A 27 -13.95 9.50 -22.87
N VAL A 28 -15.15 9.12 -22.46
CA VAL A 28 -16.39 9.88 -22.68
C VAL A 28 -16.86 10.63 -21.43
N GLY A 29 -16.17 10.49 -20.32
CA GLY A 29 -16.47 11.12 -19.05
C GLY A 29 -15.62 10.56 -17.92
N GLY A 30 -15.72 11.17 -16.75
CA GLY A 30 -14.95 10.77 -15.59
C GLY A 30 -15.59 11.16 -14.27
N LEU A 31 -14.94 10.77 -13.17
CA LEU A 31 -15.17 11.27 -11.83
C LEU A 31 -13.93 12.07 -11.42
N TYR A 32 -14.11 13.34 -11.11
CA TYR A 32 -13.05 14.23 -10.66
C TYR A 32 -13.23 14.59 -9.18
N ASP A 33 -12.18 14.38 -8.41
CA ASP A 33 -12.09 14.73 -7.00
C ASP A 33 -11.01 15.82 -6.82
N PRO A 34 -11.40 17.10 -6.61
CA PRO A 34 -10.46 18.20 -6.45
C PRO A 34 -9.73 18.17 -5.10
N ASP A 35 -10.25 17.43 -4.11
CA ASP A 35 -9.70 17.35 -2.76
C ASP A 35 -8.72 16.18 -2.60
N ALA A 36 -8.43 15.45 -3.67
CA ALA A 36 -7.45 14.40 -3.64
C ALA A 36 -6.01 14.96 -3.54
N TYR A 37 -5.24 14.46 -2.57
CA TYR A 37 -3.85 14.87 -2.36
C TYR A 37 -2.88 13.74 -2.63
N LYS A 38 -1.71 14.10 -3.12
CA LYS A 38 -0.57 13.19 -3.21
C LYS A 38 0.18 13.18 -1.88
N LEU A 39 0.39 11.99 -1.32
CA LEU A 39 1.18 11.81 -0.11
C LEU A 39 2.67 11.68 -0.46
N ASP A 40 3.51 12.40 0.28
CA ASP A 40 4.94 12.14 0.32
C ASP A 40 5.19 11.00 1.31
N SER A 41 5.28 9.79 0.77
CA SER A 41 5.43 8.58 1.58
C SER A 41 6.78 8.50 2.31
N ASP A 42 7.85 9.03 1.72
CA ASP A 42 9.17 9.07 2.38
C ASP A 42 9.18 10.07 3.54
N ALA A 43 8.69 11.29 3.33
CA ALA A 43 8.57 12.28 4.40
C ALA A 43 7.71 11.77 5.56
N MET A 44 6.61 11.07 5.27
CA MET A 44 5.75 10.46 6.28
C MET A 44 6.48 9.36 7.06
N LEU A 45 7.20 8.47 6.38
CA LEU A 45 8.00 7.41 7.01
C LEU A 45 9.10 8.00 7.91
N GLN A 46 9.86 8.98 7.40
CA GLN A 46 10.93 9.64 8.15
C GLN A 46 10.40 10.41 9.37
N SER A 47 9.23 11.03 9.24
CA SER A 47 8.57 11.72 10.37
C SER A 47 8.20 10.75 11.49
N ASN A 48 7.58 9.61 11.13
CA ASN A 48 7.23 8.57 12.10
C ASN A 48 8.47 7.93 12.73
N ALA A 49 9.53 7.70 11.95
CA ALA A 49 10.79 7.18 12.47
C ALA A 49 11.47 8.15 13.48
N ARG A 50 11.38 9.46 13.23
CA ARG A 50 11.85 10.48 14.18
C ARG A 50 11.00 10.45 15.46
N ALA A 51 9.67 10.47 15.31
CA ALA A 51 8.76 10.44 16.46
C ALA A 51 8.97 9.20 17.35
N LEU A 52 9.22 8.04 16.75
CA LEU A 52 9.57 6.82 17.49
C LEU A 52 10.84 7.00 18.33
N ARG A 53 11.91 7.55 17.74
CA ARG A 53 13.17 7.78 18.44
C ARG A 53 13.04 8.82 19.56
N ASP A 54 12.29 9.90 19.30
CA ASP A 54 12.03 10.95 20.28
C ASP A 54 11.24 10.43 21.50
N ALA A 55 10.40 9.42 21.27
CA ALA A 55 9.69 8.69 22.31
C ALA A 55 10.54 7.61 23.02
N GLY A 56 11.84 7.50 22.69
CA GLY A 56 12.76 6.51 23.30
C GLY A 56 12.73 5.13 22.62
N GLY A 57 12.03 4.98 21.51
CA GLY A 57 12.04 3.76 20.72
C GLY A 57 13.32 3.58 19.90
N ALA A 58 13.62 2.35 19.51
CA ALA A 58 14.74 2.01 18.64
C ALA A 58 14.26 1.54 17.27
N LEU A 59 14.99 1.90 16.24
CA LEU A 59 14.82 1.40 14.87
C LEU A 59 16.15 0.75 14.45
N ASN A 60 16.15 -0.56 14.31
CA ASN A 60 17.29 -1.37 13.92
C ASN A 60 17.11 -1.82 12.46
N SER A 61 17.90 -1.24 11.57
CA SER A 61 18.02 -1.69 10.17
C SER A 61 19.02 -2.84 10.06
N ASP A 62 19.01 -3.52 8.91
CA ASP A 62 19.93 -4.64 8.62
C ASP A 62 19.90 -5.76 9.68
N SER A 63 18.73 -5.92 10.32
CA SER A 63 18.50 -6.86 11.42
C SER A 63 17.38 -7.85 11.06
N PRO A 64 17.62 -8.76 10.10
CA PRO A 64 16.61 -9.74 9.72
C PRO A 64 16.28 -10.64 10.90
N VAL A 65 14.99 -10.90 11.11
CA VAL A 65 14.53 -11.82 12.13
C VAL A 65 14.86 -13.24 11.70
N THR A 66 15.61 -13.96 12.55
CA THR A 66 16.08 -15.34 12.28
C THR A 66 15.41 -16.39 13.16
N GLY A 67 14.72 -15.96 14.21
CA GLY A 67 13.96 -16.83 15.10
C GLY A 67 13.02 -16.05 15.99
N ILE A 68 11.89 -16.68 16.32
CA ILE A 68 10.91 -16.14 17.28
C ILE A 68 10.47 -17.31 18.16
N ARG A 69 10.46 -17.10 19.48
CA ARG A 69 9.97 -18.10 20.44
C ARG A 69 9.28 -17.46 21.64
N SER A 70 8.28 -18.11 22.15
CA SER A 70 7.65 -17.75 23.43
C SER A 70 8.42 -18.35 24.59
N VAL A 71 8.65 -17.54 25.62
CA VAL A 71 9.31 -17.96 26.88
C VAL A 71 8.48 -17.43 28.08
N GLY A 72 7.70 -18.29 28.67
CA GLY A 72 6.72 -17.89 29.68
C GLY A 72 5.64 -16.97 29.10
N SER A 73 5.52 -15.76 29.60
CA SER A 73 4.59 -14.73 29.07
C SER A 73 5.24 -13.81 28.02
N ASN A 74 6.54 -13.99 27.75
CA ASN A 74 7.31 -13.10 26.90
C ASN A 74 7.68 -13.75 25.57
N TRP A 75 8.04 -12.90 24.63
CA TRP A 75 8.59 -13.28 23.35
C TRP A 75 10.08 -12.97 23.27
N ILE A 76 10.83 -13.83 22.63
CA ILE A 76 12.22 -13.58 22.24
C ILE A 76 12.28 -13.54 20.71
N VAL A 77 12.85 -12.48 20.17
CA VAL A 77 13.10 -12.28 18.75
C VAL A 77 14.60 -12.29 18.51
N ASP A 78 15.09 -13.26 17.75
CA ASP A 78 16.51 -13.42 17.45
C ASP A 78 16.84 -12.77 16.10
N THR A 79 17.97 -12.07 16.05
CA THR A 79 18.61 -11.53 14.86
C THR A 79 20.08 -12.00 14.81
N PRO A 80 20.82 -11.83 13.71
CA PRO A 80 22.22 -12.28 13.64
C PRO A 80 23.15 -11.67 14.69
N GLY A 81 22.82 -10.51 15.22
CA GLY A 81 23.68 -9.80 16.18
C GLY A 81 23.18 -9.78 17.61
N GLU A 82 21.87 -9.92 17.81
CA GLU A 82 21.23 -9.65 19.10
C GLU A 82 19.89 -10.39 19.24
N SER A 83 19.47 -10.63 20.47
CA SER A 83 18.13 -11.14 20.80
C SER A 83 17.37 -10.10 21.61
N TYR A 84 16.13 -9.86 21.23
CA TYR A 84 15.24 -8.91 21.89
C TYR A 84 14.16 -9.65 22.67
N GLN A 85 13.88 -9.19 23.88
CA GLN A 85 12.78 -9.69 24.68
C GLN A 85 11.66 -8.65 24.77
N ALA A 86 10.42 -9.08 24.60
CA ALA A 86 9.25 -8.23 24.69
C ALA A 86 8.03 -9.00 25.22
N ASP A 87 7.10 -8.28 25.86
CA ASP A 87 5.83 -8.84 26.30
C ASP A 87 4.87 -9.07 25.13
N ARG A 88 5.06 -8.32 24.04
CA ARG A 88 4.21 -8.33 22.85
C ARG A 88 5.06 -8.22 21.59
N ILE A 89 4.61 -8.89 20.54
CA ILE A 89 5.13 -8.72 19.16
C ILE A 89 4.04 -8.13 18.31
N VAL A 90 4.36 -7.10 17.53
CA VAL A 90 3.53 -6.61 16.45
C VAL A 90 4.14 -7.10 15.13
N ASN A 91 3.47 -8.03 14.47
CA ASN A 91 3.86 -8.51 13.16
C ASN A 91 3.35 -7.58 12.07
N ALA A 92 4.19 -6.64 11.66
CA ALA A 92 3.96 -5.69 10.58
C ALA A 92 4.88 -5.97 9.37
N ALA A 93 5.22 -7.25 9.14
CA ALA A 93 6.23 -7.67 8.17
C ALA A 93 5.74 -7.69 6.70
N GLY A 94 4.58 -7.07 6.40
CA GLY A 94 4.06 -6.93 5.04
C GLY A 94 3.89 -8.29 4.36
N SER A 95 4.60 -8.50 3.26
CA SER A 95 4.54 -9.75 2.50
C SER A 95 5.11 -10.96 3.25
N TRP A 96 6.01 -10.76 4.21
CA TRP A 96 6.61 -11.80 5.03
C TRP A 96 5.82 -12.12 6.30
N ALA A 97 4.64 -11.53 6.49
CA ALA A 97 3.92 -11.65 7.76
C ALA A 97 3.51 -13.09 8.10
N ASP A 98 3.12 -13.90 7.12
CA ASP A 98 2.81 -15.33 7.34
C ASP A 98 4.06 -16.17 7.66
N GLU A 99 5.23 -15.82 7.08
CA GLU A 99 6.51 -16.45 7.42
C GLU A 99 6.93 -16.15 8.86
N ILE A 100 6.82 -14.88 9.26
CA ILE A 100 7.07 -14.43 10.64
C ILE A 100 6.14 -15.14 11.64
N ALA A 101 4.87 -15.29 11.29
CA ALA A 101 3.92 -16.03 12.13
C ALA A 101 4.30 -17.50 12.25
N THR A 102 4.64 -18.15 11.14
CA THR A 102 5.10 -19.55 11.13
C THR A 102 6.35 -19.72 11.97
N MET A 103 7.31 -18.80 11.86
CA MET A 103 8.53 -18.78 12.69
C MET A 103 8.22 -18.67 14.18
N ALA A 104 7.15 -17.94 14.54
CA ALA A 104 6.68 -17.77 15.91
C ALA A 104 5.81 -18.94 16.42
N GLY A 105 5.51 -19.92 15.57
CA GLY A 105 4.59 -21.02 15.90
C GLY A 105 3.10 -20.58 15.91
N VAL A 106 2.79 -19.45 15.26
CA VAL A 106 1.44 -18.89 15.11
C VAL A 106 0.90 -19.33 13.73
N ALA A 107 -0.37 -19.71 13.68
CA ALA A 107 -0.98 -20.12 12.42
C ALA A 107 -1.03 -18.94 11.44
N PRO A 108 -0.59 -19.12 10.18
CA PRO A 108 -0.65 -18.09 9.15
C PRO A 108 -2.11 -17.73 8.80
N LEU A 109 -2.30 -16.56 8.21
CA LEU A 109 -3.61 -16.03 7.82
C LEU A 109 -3.95 -16.32 6.35
N GLY A 110 -3.03 -16.85 5.56
CA GLY A 110 -3.20 -17.06 4.12
C GLY A 110 -3.05 -15.76 3.34
N LEU A 111 -2.13 -14.91 3.76
CA LEU A 111 -1.86 -13.63 3.09
C LEU A 111 -1.26 -13.88 1.70
N THR A 112 -1.73 -13.14 0.72
CA THR A 112 -1.27 -13.27 -0.66
C THR A 112 -0.56 -12.01 -1.12
N PRO A 113 0.78 -12.04 -1.31
CA PRO A 113 1.50 -10.94 -1.96
C PRO A 113 1.18 -10.92 -3.47
N LEU A 114 0.85 -9.73 -3.98
CA LEU A 114 0.60 -9.49 -5.40
C LEU A 114 1.58 -8.43 -5.91
N LYS A 115 2.23 -8.68 -7.04
CA LYS A 115 3.11 -7.72 -7.69
C LYS A 115 2.34 -6.50 -8.18
N ARG A 116 2.99 -5.36 -8.10
CA ARG A 116 2.53 -4.11 -8.67
C ARG A 116 3.71 -3.39 -9.32
N THR A 117 3.65 -3.26 -10.63
CA THR A 117 4.72 -2.71 -11.45
C THR A 117 4.47 -1.24 -11.75
N ILE A 118 5.51 -0.44 -11.65
CA ILE A 118 5.51 0.99 -11.98
C ILE A 118 6.60 1.25 -13.02
N ILE A 119 6.28 2.06 -14.01
CA ILE A 119 7.24 2.65 -14.93
C ILE A 119 7.24 4.16 -14.80
N ALA A 120 8.42 4.77 -14.89
CA ALA A 120 8.57 6.22 -14.95
C ALA A 120 8.88 6.63 -16.40
N ILE A 121 8.04 7.49 -16.94
CA ILE A 121 8.09 7.94 -18.34
C ILE A 121 8.19 9.48 -18.40
N ARG A 122 8.62 10.00 -19.52
CA ARG A 122 8.67 11.43 -19.75
C ARG A 122 7.43 11.90 -20.50
N PRO A 123 6.80 13.00 -20.06
CA PRO A 123 5.79 13.68 -20.84
C PRO A 123 6.38 14.25 -22.14
N PRO A 124 5.55 14.66 -23.09
CA PRO A 124 6.01 15.39 -24.28
C PRO A 124 6.86 16.62 -23.90
N GLU A 125 7.85 16.93 -24.74
CA GLU A 125 8.77 18.05 -24.51
C GLU A 125 7.99 19.38 -24.38
N GLY A 126 8.32 20.15 -23.35
CA GLY A 126 7.69 21.43 -23.06
C GLY A 126 6.33 21.34 -22.34
N MET A 127 5.84 20.14 -22.02
CA MET A 127 4.60 19.95 -21.29
C MET A 127 4.86 19.89 -19.79
N ASP A 128 4.24 20.79 -19.04
CA ASP A 128 4.20 20.73 -17.58
C ASP A 128 3.05 19.81 -17.14
N VAL A 129 3.40 18.81 -16.34
CA VAL A 129 2.45 17.80 -15.82
C VAL A 129 2.28 17.89 -14.30
N SER A 130 2.89 18.89 -13.66
CA SER A 130 2.96 19.01 -12.19
C SER A 130 1.58 19.04 -11.52
N ASP A 131 0.61 19.68 -12.19
CA ASP A 131 -0.74 19.88 -11.67
C ASP A 131 -1.74 18.79 -12.12
N TRP A 132 -1.28 17.78 -12.87
CA TRP A 132 -2.19 16.72 -13.28
C TRP A 132 -2.60 15.86 -12.07
N PRO A 133 -3.89 15.50 -11.99
CA PRO A 133 -4.36 14.61 -10.93
C PRO A 133 -3.83 13.18 -11.12
N PHE A 134 -3.91 12.39 -10.06
CA PHE A 134 -3.87 10.94 -10.20
C PHE A 134 -5.01 10.51 -11.13
N THR A 135 -4.66 9.95 -12.25
CA THR A 135 -5.60 9.56 -13.31
C THR A 135 -5.64 8.03 -13.42
N LYS A 136 -6.82 7.46 -13.29
CA LYS A 136 -7.04 6.01 -13.32
C LYS A 136 -8.23 5.67 -14.21
N THR A 137 -8.12 4.59 -14.98
CA THR A 137 -9.26 4.00 -15.68
C THR A 137 -10.26 3.38 -14.70
N VAL A 138 -11.53 3.39 -15.03
CA VAL A 138 -12.56 2.63 -14.31
C VAL A 138 -12.47 1.16 -14.75
N GLY A 139 -12.35 0.24 -13.79
CA GLY A 139 -12.14 -1.18 -14.07
C GLY A 139 -10.68 -1.50 -14.39
N ASP A 140 -10.47 -2.47 -15.27
CA ASP A 140 -9.14 -2.88 -15.74
C ASP A 140 -8.52 -1.81 -16.64
N GLY A 141 -7.20 -1.69 -16.60
CA GLY A 141 -6.47 -0.73 -17.40
C GLY A 141 -5.24 -0.22 -16.70
N PHE A 142 -5.09 1.09 -16.57
CA PHE A 142 -3.90 1.68 -15.98
C PHE A 142 -4.24 2.85 -15.05
N TYR A 143 -3.24 3.29 -14.31
CA TYR A 143 -3.23 4.63 -13.75
C TYR A 143 -1.93 5.35 -14.07
N MET A 144 -1.98 6.67 -14.07
CA MET A 144 -0.80 7.53 -14.14
C MET A 144 -0.91 8.70 -13.17
N LEU A 145 0.23 9.21 -12.74
CA LEU A 145 0.32 10.39 -11.86
C LEU A 145 1.65 11.12 -12.08
N PRO A 146 1.70 12.43 -11.83
CA PRO A 146 2.95 13.17 -11.84
C PRO A 146 3.91 12.66 -10.76
N GLU A 147 5.19 12.60 -11.11
CA GLU A 147 6.27 12.44 -10.16
C GLU A 147 7.04 13.77 -10.07
N GLY A 148 7.46 14.15 -8.85
CA GLY A 148 7.95 15.50 -8.55
C GLY A 148 9.16 16.01 -9.35
N SER A 149 9.73 15.19 -10.23
CA SER A 149 10.87 15.54 -11.10
C SER A 149 10.45 15.82 -12.56
N GLY A 150 9.16 16.10 -12.81
CA GLY A 150 8.64 16.35 -14.16
C GLY A 150 8.46 15.08 -15.00
N ARG A 151 8.38 13.92 -14.37
CA ARG A 151 8.04 12.63 -14.98
C ARG A 151 6.62 12.24 -14.63
N LEU A 152 6.09 11.26 -15.36
CA LEU A 152 4.87 10.56 -15.02
C LEU A 152 5.21 9.14 -14.57
N LEU A 153 4.59 8.68 -13.48
CA LEU A 153 4.54 7.29 -13.13
C LEU A 153 3.32 6.66 -13.80
N ALA A 154 3.47 5.47 -14.35
CA ALA A 154 2.37 4.71 -14.91
C ALA A 154 2.41 3.26 -14.41
N CYS A 155 1.24 2.65 -14.28
CA CYS A 155 1.06 1.32 -13.74
C CYS A 155 -0.03 0.58 -14.50
N PRO A 156 0.19 -0.66 -14.94
CA PRO A 156 -0.81 -1.47 -15.64
C PRO A 156 -1.82 -2.13 -14.70
N MET A 157 -1.79 -1.79 -13.42
CA MET A 157 -2.62 -2.37 -12.35
C MET A 157 -2.50 -3.90 -12.23
N ASP A 158 -1.32 -4.44 -12.55
CA ASP A 158 -1.02 -5.86 -12.41
C ASP A 158 -1.23 -6.35 -10.96
N GLU A 159 -1.68 -7.59 -10.81
CA GLU A 159 -1.89 -8.29 -9.54
C GLU A 159 -1.42 -9.75 -9.65
N THR A 160 -0.21 -9.94 -10.17
CA THR A 160 0.38 -11.28 -10.30
C THR A 160 0.81 -11.81 -8.93
N PRO A 161 0.31 -12.98 -8.48
CA PRO A 161 0.76 -13.59 -7.24
C PRO A 161 2.26 -13.83 -7.23
N SER A 162 2.87 -13.64 -6.07
CA SER A 162 4.31 -13.81 -5.87
C SER A 162 4.60 -14.35 -4.48
N GLU A 163 5.71 -15.06 -4.33
CA GLU A 163 6.29 -15.30 -3.01
C GLU A 163 6.86 -13.99 -2.44
N PRO A 164 6.96 -13.87 -1.11
CA PRO A 164 7.64 -12.75 -0.48
C PRO A 164 9.08 -12.60 -1.00
N CYS A 165 9.40 -11.46 -1.59
CA CYS A 165 10.71 -11.18 -2.18
C CYS A 165 10.91 -9.68 -2.40
N ASP A 166 12.13 -9.29 -2.77
CA ASP A 166 12.39 -8.00 -3.40
C ASP A 166 11.95 -8.07 -4.87
N ALA A 167 10.67 -7.74 -5.11
CA ALA A 167 10.01 -7.96 -6.39
C ALA A 167 10.64 -7.13 -7.50
N GLN A 168 10.94 -7.80 -8.60
CA GLN A 168 11.43 -7.14 -9.81
C GLN A 168 10.34 -7.15 -10.90
N PRO A 169 10.24 -6.09 -11.72
CA PRO A 169 9.29 -6.05 -12.82
C PRO A 169 9.74 -7.00 -13.95
N ASP A 170 8.81 -7.71 -14.53
CA ASP A 170 9.05 -8.48 -15.75
C ASP A 170 8.81 -7.64 -17.01
N GLU A 171 9.46 -8.03 -18.12
CA GLU A 171 9.44 -7.27 -19.37
C GLU A 171 8.04 -7.22 -19.99
N GLU A 172 7.21 -8.25 -19.79
CA GLU A 172 5.85 -8.31 -20.31
C GLU A 172 4.96 -7.27 -19.60
N THR A 173 5.05 -7.18 -18.28
CA THR A 173 4.29 -6.19 -17.49
C THR A 173 4.75 -4.76 -17.77
N ILE A 174 6.06 -4.55 -18.00
CA ILE A 174 6.58 -3.25 -18.43
C ILE A 174 6.02 -2.85 -19.80
N ALA A 175 6.03 -3.78 -20.75
CA ALA A 175 5.47 -3.55 -22.10
C ALA A 175 3.97 -3.28 -22.04
N LEU A 176 3.24 -4.01 -21.20
CA LEU A 176 1.80 -3.79 -20.98
C LEU A 176 1.54 -2.37 -20.46
N ALA A 177 2.30 -1.91 -19.46
CA ALA A 177 2.17 -0.56 -18.91
C ALA A 177 2.37 0.51 -19.98
N ALA A 178 3.43 0.37 -20.79
CA ALA A 178 3.70 1.29 -21.88
C ALA A 178 2.58 1.28 -22.93
N TRP A 179 2.16 0.09 -23.35
CA TRP A 179 1.10 -0.08 -24.33
C TRP A 179 -0.22 0.54 -23.86
N GLN A 180 -0.65 0.30 -22.63
CA GLN A 180 -1.89 0.86 -22.07
C GLN A 180 -1.87 2.40 -22.08
N VAL A 181 -0.75 3.00 -21.70
CA VAL A 181 -0.61 4.48 -21.76
C VAL A 181 -0.70 4.96 -23.20
N GLU A 182 -0.04 4.32 -24.17
CA GLU A 182 -0.12 4.70 -25.59
C GLU A 182 -1.52 4.50 -26.20
N GLN A 183 -2.25 3.48 -25.74
CA GLN A 183 -3.64 3.28 -26.17
C GLN A 183 -4.56 4.39 -25.63
N ALA A 184 -4.38 4.81 -24.39
CA ALA A 184 -5.25 5.75 -23.69
C ALA A 184 -4.87 7.23 -23.91
N THR A 185 -3.65 7.49 -24.41
CA THR A 185 -3.11 8.85 -24.55
C THR A 185 -2.56 9.10 -25.95
N THR A 186 -2.29 10.37 -26.24
CA THR A 186 -1.57 10.81 -27.45
C THR A 186 -0.05 10.77 -27.28
N MET A 187 0.45 10.31 -26.11
CA MET A 187 1.87 10.28 -25.80
C MET A 187 2.55 9.01 -26.36
N PRO A 188 3.54 9.15 -27.25
CA PRO A 188 4.39 8.02 -27.59
C PRO A 188 5.42 7.76 -26.48
N ILE A 189 5.52 6.53 -26.00
CA ILE A 189 6.51 6.15 -25.00
C ILE A 189 7.80 5.72 -25.71
N ARG A 190 8.74 6.66 -25.86
CA ARG A 190 10.04 6.41 -26.50
C ARG A 190 11.08 5.84 -25.55
N ARG A 191 10.90 6.06 -24.25
CA ARG A 191 11.86 5.69 -23.21
C ARG A 191 11.17 5.55 -21.86
N ILE A 192 11.54 4.49 -21.14
CA ILE A 192 11.24 4.29 -19.72
C ILE A 192 12.49 4.65 -18.94
N ASP A 193 12.41 5.67 -18.09
CA ASP A 193 13.56 6.17 -17.32
C ASP A 193 13.86 5.28 -16.12
N HIS A 194 12.84 4.82 -15.42
CA HIS A 194 12.92 3.91 -14.28
C HIS A 194 11.79 2.91 -14.29
N LYS A 195 12.02 1.75 -13.70
CA LYS A 195 11.02 0.71 -13.53
C LYS A 195 11.28 -0.05 -12.22
N TRP A 196 10.23 -0.40 -11.51
CA TRP A 196 10.32 -1.21 -10.31
C TRP A 196 9.00 -1.94 -10.05
N SER A 197 9.05 -2.95 -9.20
CA SER A 197 7.85 -3.59 -8.65
C SER A 197 7.88 -3.58 -7.13
N GLY A 198 6.69 -3.61 -6.54
CA GLY A 198 6.51 -3.84 -5.12
C GLY A 198 5.48 -4.93 -4.89
N LEU A 199 5.38 -5.41 -3.66
CA LEU A 199 4.37 -6.37 -3.25
C LEU A 199 3.26 -5.66 -2.46
N ARG A 200 2.02 -5.91 -2.86
CA ARG A 200 0.82 -5.54 -2.12
C ARG A 200 0.24 -6.80 -1.52
N THR A 201 0.17 -6.87 -0.20
CA THR A 201 -0.23 -8.08 0.50
C THR A 201 -1.67 -7.99 0.94
N PHE A 202 -2.46 -8.95 0.53
CA PHE A 202 -3.89 -9.01 0.81
C PHE A 202 -4.22 -10.19 1.72
N ALA A 203 -5.15 -9.97 2.65
CA ALA A 203 -5.84 -11.05 3.33
C ALA A 203 -6.84 -11.74 2.36
N PRO A 204 -7.29 -12.97 2.63
CA PRO A 204 -8.22 -13.70 1.75
C PRO A 204 -9.51 -12.95 1.43
N ASP A 205 -9.99 -12.13 2.34
CA ASP A 205 -11.20 -11.29 2.20
C ASP A 205 -10.89 -9.86 1.71
N LYS A 206 -9.63 -9.57 1.40
CA LYS A 206 -9.10 -8.27 0.96
C LYS A 206 -9.25 -7.13 1.97
N SER A 207 -9.63 -7.41 3.22
CA SER A 207 -9.68 -6.43 4.30
C SER A 207 -8.40 -6.45 5.13
N PRO A 208 -7.90 -5.29 5.61
CA PRO A 208 -6.69 -5.25 6.45
C PRO A 208 -6.91 -5.98 7.78
N VAL A 209 -5.82 -6.43 8.37
CA VAL A 209 -5.84 -7.16 9.65
C VAL A 209 -5.14 -6.36 10.72
N ALA A 210 -5.82 -6.13 11.85
CA ALA A 210 -5.24 -5.62 13.09
C ALA A 210 -5.89 -6.33 14.28
N GLY A 211 -5.08 -6.97 15.13
CA GLY A 211 -5.58 -7.67 16.30
C GLY A 211 -4.68 -8.78 16.80
N TYR A 212 -4.93 -9.22 18.03
CA TYR A 212 -4.19 -10.33 18.60
C TYR A 212 -4.56 -11.66 17.95
N ALA A 213 -3.55 -12.49 17.74
CA ALA A 213 -3.74 -13.86 17.30
C ALA A 213 -4.54 -14.65 18.34
N PRO A 214 -5.61 -15.37 17.97
CA PRO A 214 -6.41 -16.12 18.94
C PRO A 214 -5.69 -17.34 19.54
N ASP A 215 -4.61 -17.81 18.91
CA ASP A 215 -3.83 -18.98 19.26
C ASP A 215 -2.47 -18.65 19.90
N ALA A 216 -2.12 -17.34 20.03
CA ALA A 216 -0.84 -16.94 20.60
C ALA A 216 -0.94 -15.66 21.43
N HIS A 217 -0.76 -15.79 22.72
CA HIS A 217 -0.81 -14.66 23.64
C HIS A 217 0.31 -13.64 23.31
N GLY A 218 -0.04 -12.37 23.21
CA GLY A 218 0.91 -11.27 22.98
C GLY A 218 1.42 -11.16 21.53
N PHE A 219 0.93 -11.98 20.60
CA PHE A 219 1.23 -11.85 19.17
C PHE A 219 0.13 -11.04 18.48
N PHE A 220 0.47 -9.87 17.97
CA PHE A 220 -0.45 -8.93 17.32
C PHE A 220 -0.18 -8.83 15.82
N TRP A 221 -1.20 -8.99 15.01
CA TRP A 221 -1.15 -8.82 13.57
C TRP A 221 -1.40 -7.36 13.16
N LEU A 222 -0.60 -6.84 12.25
CA LEU A 222 -0.82 -5.58 11.54
C LEU A 222 -0.39 -5.78 10.08
N ALA A 223 -1.25 -6.37 9.27
CA ALA A 223 -0.89 -6.85 7.94
C ALA A 223 -2.08 -6.77 6.98
N GLY A 224 -1.87 -7.14 5.71
CA GLY A 224 -2.94 -7.25 4.73
C GLY A 224 -3.51 -5.92 4.23
N GLN A 225 -2.78 -4.80 4.32
CA GLN A 225 -3.25 -3.48 3.88
C GLN A 225 -3.40 -3.35 2.35
N GLY A 226 -2.98 -4.36 1.59
CA GLY A 226 -3.11 -4.38 0.14
C GLY A 226 -2.50 -3.17 -0.55
N GLY A 227 -3.25 -2.55 -1.42
CA GLY A 227 -2.83 -1.35 -2.16
C GLY A 227 -3.13 -0.03 -1.46
N PHE A 228 -3.72 -0.04 -0.26
CA PHE A 228 -4.27 1.14 0.41
C PHE A 228 -3.53 1.53 1.70
N GLY A 229 -2.43 0.86 2.01
CA GLY A 229 -1.73 1.00 3.30
C GLY A 229 -1.32 2.42 3.65
N LEU A 230 -0.85 3.22 2.70
CA LEU A 230 -0.45 4.61 2.95
C LEU A 230 -1.65 5.49 3.30
N GLN A 231 -2.72 5.43 2.50
CA GLN A 231 -3.90 6.29 2.73
C GLN A 231 -4.69 5.87 3.97
N THR A 232 -4.67 4.60 4.35
CA THR A 232 -5.35 4.11 5.55
C THR A 232 -4.47 4.12 6.80
N SER A 233 -3.19 4.46 6.68
CA SER A 233 -2.22 4.37 7.78
C SER A 233 -2.63 5.16 9.04
N PRO A 234 -3.23 6.37 8.99
CA PRO A 234 -3.65 7.06 10.19
C PRO A 234 -4.76 6.30 10.94
N GLY A 235 -5.77 5.82 10.23
CA GLY A 235 -6.85 5.02 10.81
C GLY A 235 -6.36 3.68 11.35
N MET A 236 -5.50 2.99 10.59
CA MET A 236 -4.91 1.73 11.03
C MET A 236 -3.98 1.90 12.23
N ALA A 237 -3.27 3.03 12.35
CA ALA A 237 -2.46 3.32 13.53
C ALA A 237 -3.34 3.51 14.78
N MET A 238 -4.43 4.29 14.69
CA MET A 238 -5.40 4.45 15.78
C MET A 238 -6.03 3.10 16.18
N ALA A 239 -6.42 2.29 15.20
CA ALA A 239 -6.98 0.97 15.46
C ALA A 239 -5.97 0.03 16.13
N ALA A 240 -4.73 -0.03 15.62
CA ALA A 240 -3.68 -0.86 16.17
C ALA A 240 -3.29 -0.44 17.59
N GLU A 241 -3.21 0.85 17.88
CA GLU A 241 -2.97 1.37 19.23
C GLU A 241 -4.09 0.94 20.18
N ALA A 242 -5.35 1.21 19.83
CA ALA A 242 -6.48 0.88 20.69
C ALA A 242 -6.56 -0.64 20.96
N LEU A 243 -6.44 -1.47 19.94
CA LEU A 243 -6.53 -2.92 20.05
C LEU A 243 -5.34 -3.53 20.78
N SER A 244 -4.11 -3.03 20.53
CA SER A 244 -2.90 -3.58 21.15
C SER A 244 -2.75 -3.19 22.62
N LEU A 245 -3.25 -2.03 23.01
CA LEU A 245 -3.16 -1.53 24.38
C LEU A 245 -4.43 -1.73 25.20
N GLY A 246 -5.51 -2.21 24.57
CA GLY A 246 -6.81 -2.39 25.23
C GLY A 246 -7.47 -1.05 25.60
N LEU A 247 -7.29 -0.04 24.76
CA LEU A 247 -7.90 1.28 24.92
C LEU A 247 -9.33 1.30 24.38
N GLU A 248 -10.05 2.37 24.69
CA GLU A 248 -11.36 2.62 24.11
C GLU A 248 -11.25 2.81 22.58
N TRP A 249 -12.24 2.28 21.83
CA TRP A 249 -12.26 2.39 20.38
C TRP A 249 -12.33 3.86 19.94
N PRO A 250 -11.43 4.32 19.05
CA PRO A 250 -11.30 5.73 18.70
C PRO A 250 -12.56 6.31 18.07
N GLU A 251 -12.96 7.51 18.50
CA GLU A 251 -14.15 8.18 17.98
C GLU A 251 -14.15 8.38 16.45
N PRO A 252 -13.02 8.75 15.79
CA PRO A 252 -13.01 8.87 14.33
C PRO A 252 -13.36 7.56 13.61
N LEU A 253 -12.93 6.40 14.15
CA LEU A 253 -13.26 5.09 13.57
C LEU A 253 -14.70 4.70 13.83
N ARG A 254 -15.23 5.03 15.01
CA ARG A 254 -16.63 4.83 15.39
C ARG A 254 -17.58 5.67 14.54
N ALA A 255 -17.22 6.93 14.29
CA ALA A 255 -17.99 7.83 13.44
C ALA A 255 -18.05 7.39 11.97
N MET A 256 -17.11 6.55 11.55
CA MET A 256 -17.06 5.93 10.22
C MET A 256 -17.68 4.53 10.17
N ASP A 257 -18.36 4.10 11.25
CA ASP A 257 -18.97 2.77 11.39
C ASP A 257 -17.97 1.60 11.21
N ILE A 258 -16.69 1.81 11.56
CA ILE A 258 -15.67 0.76 11.48
C ILE A 258 -15.77 -0.10 12.74
N ASP A 259 -16.17 -1.37 12.55
CA ASP A 259 -16.21 -2.36 13.63
C ASP A 259 -14.80 -3.00 13.83
N PRO A 260 -14.22 -2.98 15.05
CA PRO A 260 -12.98 -3.68 15.33
C PRO A 260 -12.99 -5.17 14.98
N ALA A 261 -14.16 -5.81 14.97
CA ALA A 261 -14.30 -7.21 14.57
C ALA A 261 -13.94 -7.44 13.09
N GLU A 262 -14.15 -6.44 12.24
CA GLU A 262 -13.80 -6.49 10.81
C GLU A 262 -12.28 -6.47 10.57
N LEU A 263 -11.50 -6.01 11.55
CA LEU A 263 -10.05 -6.03 11.50
C LEU A 263 -9.45 -7.28 12.16
N SER A 264 -10.23 -8.01 12.95
CA SER A 264 -9.75 -9.13 13.75
C SER A 264 -9.20 -10.28 12.89
N PRO A 265 -8.01 -10.84 13.20
CA PRO A 265 -7.49 -12.03 12.52
C PRO A 265 -8.41 -13.26 12.72
N ALA A 266 -9.22 -13.30 13.76
CA ALA A 266 -10.14 -14.40 14.04
C ALA A 266 -11.20 -14.60 12.94
N ARG A 267 -11.54 -13.55 12.17
CA ARG A 267 -12.50 -13.64 11.05
C ARG A 267 -11.99 -14.52 9.90
N LEU A 268 -10.68 -14.68 9.76
CA LEU A 268 -10.03 -15.46 8.71
C LEU A 268 -9.82 -16.94 9.10
N ARG A 269 -10.12 -17.29 10.33
CA ARG A 269 -9.95 -18.65 10.87
C ARG A 269 -11.32 -19.34 10.99
N ARG A 270 -11.90 -19.67 9.87
CA ARG A 270 -13.12 -20.46 9.80
C ARG A 270 -12.85 -21.87 9.29
#